data_2a63a90b66600543d71e92095975e74f
#
_entry.id   2a63a90b66600543d71e92095975e74f
#
_cell.length_a   1.000
_cell.length_b   1.000
_cell.length_c   1.000
_cell.angle_alpha   90.00
_cell.angle_beta   90.00
_cell.angle_gamma   90.00
#
_symmetry.space_group_name_H-M   'P 1'
#
loop_
_entity.id
_entity.type
_entity.pdbx_description
1 polymer ?
#
loop_
_entity_poly.entity_id
_entity_poly.type
_entity_poly.pdbx_seq_one_letter_code
_entity_poly.pdbx_strand_id
1 'polypeptide(L)'
;MNAEPLVSVCMTAYNHAPYIGRAIEGVLSQRTTFAVELVLSDDCSTDGTGAICRDYAARYPDRIRLLTGDVNVGMRANYRRTIEACRGRYVAMCDGDDWWCDPLKLQRQVEALEADPSCGICYTRVRCYAQEEGRYVENYPMGAGATTFGELLLNNTIPNCAAVVRRDLLAGYYADPELRPLERPWPLEDYPMWLWMAPRCTIRFLDCETAVFRVLSDSGSHQSSLERRIVYFDAIFDIKCWFDARYGGGRQRRRIARMRMEYILTLMRDAGGGACLRRWWRDVRREPSLLFVWRGGGKLVWSALRRSARHEFLNGNR
;
A
#
# COMPACT_ATOMS: atom_id res chain seq x y z
N MET A 1 -35.38 4.76 -11.08
CA MET A 1 -34.22 5.65 -10.79
C MET A 1 -33.34 4.89 -9.79
N ASN A 2 -32.15 4.51 -10.19
CA ASN A 2 -31.23 3.85 -9.24
C ASN A 2 -30.89 4.84 -8.13
N ALA A 3 -30.99 4.42 -6.88
CA ALA A 3 -30.60 5.25 -5.74
C ALA A 3 -29.13 5.65 -5.88
N GLU A 4 -28.80 6.89 -5.50
CA GLU A 4 -27.38 7.30 -5.46
C GLU A 4 -26.59 6.34 -4.54
N PRO A 5 -25.43 5.85 -4.97
CA PRO A 5 -24.64 4.94 -4.15
C PRO A 5 -24.12 5.66 -2.90
N LEU A 6 -24.25 5.04 -1.74
CA LEU A 6 -23.60 5.53 -0.53
C LEU A 6 -22.10 5.19 -0.55
N VAL A 7 -21.75 4.03 -1.12
CA VAL A 7 -20.38 3.55 -1.24
C VAL A 7 -20.03 3.34 -2.70
N SER A 8 -18.90 3.87 -3.14
CA SER A 8 -18.22 3.46 -4.37
C SER A 8 -17.04 2.57 -4.01
N VAL A 9 -16.94 1.43 -4.66
CA VAL A 9 -15.73 0.58 -4.58
C VAL A 9 -14.78 1.00 -5.69
N CYS A 10 -13.59 1.46 -5.32
CA CYS A 10 -12.50 1.78 -6.25
C CYS A 10 -11.69 0.51 -6.50
N MET A 11 -11.73 -0.01 -7.72
CA MET A 11 -10.97 -1.19 -8.14
C MET A 11 -10.15 -0.88 -9.37
N THR A 12 -8.82 -0.99 -9.24
CA THR A 12 -7.89 -0.83 -10.36
C THR A 12 -7.31 -2.17 -10.78
N ALA A 13 -7.10 -2.36 -12.07
CA ALA A 13 -6.52 -3.57 -12.63
C ALA A 13 -5.52 -3.27 -13.73
N TYR A 14 -4.43 -4.04 -13.77
CA TYR A 14 -3.50 -4.12 -14.88
C TYR A 14 -2.85 -5.51 -14.89
N ASN A 15 -3.18 -6.31 -15.92
CA ASN A 15 -2.71 -7.69 -16.05
C ASN A 15 -3.07 -8.59 -14.84
N HIS A 16 -4.34 -8.55 -14.46
CA HIS A 16 -4.91 -9.32 -13.35
C HIS A 16 -5.89 -10.42 -13.81
N ALA A 17 -5.80 -10.91 -15.05
CA ALA A 17 -6.74 -11.89 -15.59
C ALA A 17 -6.99 -13.11 -14.68
N PRO A 18 -5.99 -13.70 -14.00
CA PRO A 18 -6.20 -14.81 -13.09
C PRO A 18 -6.95 -14.45 -11.79
N TYR A 19 -7.07 -13.19 -11.46
CA TYR A 19 -7.49 -12.71 -10.12
C TYR A 19 -8.76 -11.88 -10.15
N ILE A 20 -8.92 -11.03 -11.18
CA ILE A 20 -9.93 -9.97 -11.25
C ILE A 20 -11.36 -10.47 -11.06
N GLY A 21 -11.69 -11.65 -11.58
CA GLY A 21 -13.01 -12.27 -11.40
C GLY A 21 -13.35 -12.45 -9.92
N ARG A 22 -12.42 -12.98 -9.13
CA ARG A 22 -12.61 -13.18 -7.69
C ARG A 22 -12.73 -11.86 -6.93
N ALA A 23 -11.97 -10.84 -7.33
CA ALA A 23 -12.06 -9.51 -6.76
C ALA A 23 -13.46 -8.91 -6.97
N ILE A 24 -13.97 -8.95 -8.21
CA ILE A 24 -15.32 -8.47 -8.57
C ILE A 24 -16.40 -9.22 -7.79
N GLU A 25 -16.33 -10.55 -7.73
CA GLU A 25 -17.30 -11.38 -7.00
C GLU A 25 -17.32 -11.08 -5.51
N GLY A 26 -16.16 -10.81 -4.89
CA GLY A 26 -16.05 -10.36 -3.50
C GLY A 26 -16.82 -9.06 -3.24
N VAL A 27 -16.79 -8.12 -4.20
CA VAL A 27 -17.56 -6.87 -4.13
C VAL A 27 -19.04 -7.13 -4.38
N LEU A 28 -19.40 -7.90 -5.39
CA LEU A 28 -20.79 -8.19 -5.74
C LEU A 28 -21.53 -8.98 -4.66
N SER A 29 -20.81 -9.76 -3.85
CA SER A 29 -21.36 -10.55 -2.74
C SER A 29 -21.69 -9.73 -1.49
N GLN A 30 -21.35 -8.44 -1.45
CA GLN A 30 -21.60 -7.60 -0.29
C GLN A 30 -23.08 -7.43 0.01
N ARG A 31 -23.44 -7.57 1.28
CA ARG A 31 -24.79 -7.44 1.82
C ARG A 31 -24.87 -6.14 2.61
N THR A 32 -25.60 -5.16 2.08
CA THR A 32 -25.71 -3.82 2.64
C THR A 32 -27.17 -3.34 2.64
N THR A 33 -27.51 -2.45 3.56
CA THR A 33 -28.81 -1.75 3.59
C THR A 33 -28.81 -0.48 2.70
N PHE A 34 -27.70 -0.23 2.00
CA PHE A 34 -27.49 0.94 1.15
C PHE A 34 -26.97 0.50 -0.23
N ALA A 35 -27.09 1.41 -1.20
CA ALA A 35 -26.61 1.18 -2.56
C ALA A 35 -25.09 1.24 -2.63
N VAL A 36 -24.50 0.32 -3.42
CA VAL A 36 -23.06 0.20 -3.68
C VAL A 36 -22.82 0.14 -5.19
N GLU A 37 -21.92 0.96 -5.69
CA GLU A 37 -21.36 0.83 -7.04
C GLU A 37 -19.92 0.31 -7.02
N LEU A 38 -19.54 -0.43 -8.04
CA LEU A 38 -18.16 -0.79 -8.33
C LEU A 38 -17.66 0.08 -9.49
N VAL A 39 -16.68 0.93 -9.23
CA VAL A 39 -15.92 1.66 -10.25
C VAL A 39 -14.67 0.84 -10.55
N LEU A 40 -14.72 0.13 -11.66
CA LEU A 40 -13.67 -0.79 -12.11
C LEU A 40 -12.86 -0.14 -13.21
N SER A 41 -11.55 -0.03 -13.07
CA SER A 41 -10.68 0.59 -14.06
C SER A 41 -9.60 -0.36 -14.54
N ASP A 42 -9.65 -0.71 -15.83
CA ASP A 42 -8.60 -1.47 -16.52
C ASP A 42 -7.61 -0.51 -17.18
N ASP A 43 -6.33 -0.61 -16.82
CA ASP A 43 -5.26 0.25 -17.32
C ASP A 43 -4.63 -0.28 -18.61
N CYS A 44 -5.47 -0.60 -19.60
CA CYS A 44 -5.05 -1.15 -20.91
C CYS A 44 -4.28 -2.47 -20.76
N SER A 45 -4.86 -3.43 -20.04
CA SER A 45 -4.29 -4.77 -19.85
C SER A 45 -4.14 -5.54 -21.15
N THR A 46 -3.10 -6.38 -21.22
CA THR A 46 -2.74 -7.19 -22.39
C THR A 46 -2.98 -8.69 -22.20
N ASP A 47 -3.39 -9.13 -21.00
CA ASP A 47 -3.51 -10.55 -20.59
C ASP A 47 -4.94 -11.10 -20.59
N GLY A 48 -5.93 -10.33 -21.07
CA GLY A 48 -7.34 -10.72 -21.03
C GLY A 48 -8.14 -10.09 -19.88
N THR A 49 -7.53 -9.40 -18.93
CA THR A 49 -8.21 -8.69 -17.82
C THR A 49 -9.36 -7.82 -18.33
N GLY A 50 -9.09 -6.98 -19.34
CA GLY A 50 -10.10 -6.08 -19.91
C GLY A 50 -11.32 -6.81 -20.50
N ALA A 51 -11.14 -8.01 -21.06
CA ALA A 51 -12.27 -8.81 -21.56
C ALA A 51 -13.15 -9.29 -20.40
N ILE A 52 -12.55 -9.76 -19.30
CA ILE A 52 -13.26 -10.18 -18.09
C ILE A 52 -14.01 -8.99 -17.49
N CYS A 53 -13.37 -7.83 -17.38
CA CYS A 53 -13.99 -6.62 -16.86
C CYS A 53 -15.23 -6.20 -17.67
N ARG A 54 -15.14 -6.26 -19.00
CA ARG A 54 -16.28 -5.97 -19.90
C ARG A 54 -17.42 -6.95 -19.74
N ASP A 55 -17.13 -8.24 -19.60
CA ASP A 55 -18.15 -9.28 -19.37
C ASP A 55 -18.91 -9.00 -18.07
N TYR A 56 -18.21 -8.75 -16.97
CA TYR A 56 -18.86 -8.42 -15.70
C TYR A 56 -19.66 -7.11 -15.77
N ALA A 57 -19.15 -6.09 -16.41
CA ALA A 57 -19.86 -4.83 -16.57
C ALA A 57 -21.15 -4.99 -17.41
N ALA A 58 -21.12 -5.81 -18.45
CA ALA A 58 -22.30 -6.15 -19.26
C ALA A 58 -23.34 -6.93 -18.48
N ARG A 59 -22.94 -7.86 -17.60
CA ARG A 59 -23.86 -8.64 -16.74
C ARG A 59 -24.45 -7.85 -15.58
N TYR A 60 -23.74 -6.83 -15.09
CA TYR A 60 -24.14 -6.04 -13.94
C TYR A 60 -24.11 -4.51 -14.22
N PRO A 61 -24.80 -4.01 -15.27
CA PRO A 61 -24.69 -2.62 -15.73
C PRO A 61 -25.16 -1.60 -14.69
N ASP A 62 -26.06 -1.99 -13.77
CA ASP A 62 -26.55 -1.13 -12.69
C ASP A 62 -25.59 -1.06 -11.48
N ARG A 63 -24.61 -1.97 -11.41
CA ARG A 63 -23.70 -2.08 -10.28
C ARG A 63 -22.24 -1.80 -10.62
N ILE A 64 -21.83 -2.02 -11.87
CA ILE A 64 -20.44 -1.88 -12.32
C ILE A 64 -20.35 -0.74 -13.34
N ARG A 65 -19.50 0.22 -13.04
CA ARG A 65 -19.08 1.25 -13.98
C ARG A 65 -17.65 0.98 -14.37
N LEU A 66 -17.45 0.54 -15.62
CA LEU A 66 -16.14 0.23 -16.18
C LEU A 66 -15.50 1.46 -16.79
N LEU A 67 -14.27 1.72 -16.42
CA LEU A 67 -13.38 2.72 -17.03
C LEU A 67 -12.28 1.96 -17.81
N THR A 68 -12.13 2.32 -19.07
CA THR A 68 -11.08 1.79 -19.96
C THR A 68 -10.35 2.93 -20.64
N GLY A 69 -9.21 2.64 -21.24
CA GLY A 69 -8.44 3.57 -22.04
C GLY A 69 -7.67 2.84 -23.13
N ASP A 70 -7.19 3.58 -24.12
CA ASP A 70 -6.41 3.02 -25.24
C ASP A 70 -4.91 2.92 -24.93
N VAL A 71 -4.47 3.49 -23.79
CA VAL A 71 -3.08 3.49 -23.35
C VAL A 71 -2.99 3.19 -21.85
N ASN A 72 -1.92 2.51 -21.45
CA ASN A 72 -1.58 2.37 -20.06
C ASN A 72 -1.07 3.72 -19.52
N VAL A 73 -1.78 4.25 -18.52
CA VAL A 73 -1.45 5.54 -17.88
C VAL A 73 -0.65 5.36 -16.58
N GLY A 74 -0.45 4.13 -16.16
CA GLY A 74 0.26 3.74 -14.95
C GLY A 74 -0.61 3.75 -13.70
N MET A 75 -0.19 2.95 -12.71
CA MET A 75 -0.94 2.66 -11.48
C MET A 75 -1.52 3.92 -10.83
N ARG A 76 -0.73 4.96 -10.61
CA ARG A 76 -1.14 6.15 -9.87
C ARG A 76 -2.17 7.01 -10.60
N ALA A 77 -1.98 7.20 -11.90
CA ALA A 77 -2.94 7.93 -12.72
C ALA A 77 -4.25 7.14 -12.87
N ASN A 78 -4.15 5.80 -13.03
CA ASN A 78 -5.30 4.92 -13.07
C ASN A 78 -6.07 4.93 -11.74
N TYR A 79 -5.38 4.89 -10.61
CA TYR A 79 -5.98 4.96 -9.28
C TYR A 79 -6.72 6.28 -9.07
N ARG A 80 -6.08 7.41 -9.40
CA ARG A 80 -6.70 8.74 -9.32
C ARG A 80 -7.96 8.84 -10.17
N ARG A 81 -7.93 8.49 -11.46
CA ARG A 81 -9.11 8.58 -12.33
C ARG A 81 -10.26 7.71 -11.84
N THR A 82 -9.94 6.57 -11.20
CA THR A 82 -10.95 5.67 -10.61
C THR A 82 -11.60 6.31 -9.39
N ILE A 83 -10.82 6.92 -8.50
CA ILE A 83 -11.33 7.67 -7.35
C ILE A 83 -12.17 8.88 -7.78
N GLU A 84 -11.72 9.66 -8.76
CA GLU A 84 -12.46 10.81 -9.30
C GLU A 84 -13.80 10.39 -9.91
N ALA A 85 -13.88 9.16 -10.41
CA ALA A 85 -15.12 8.60 -10.94
C ALA A 85 -16.08 8.10 -9.85
N CYS A 86 -15.64 7.91 -8.61
CA CYS A 86 -16.48 7.47 -7.48
C CYS A 86 -17.50 8.55 -7.09
N ARG A 87 -18.78 8.17 -6.94
CA ARG A 87 -19.87 9.08 -6.60
C ARG A 87 -20.31 8.96 -5.15
N GLY A 88 -20.07 7.79 -4.54
CA GLY A 88 -20.45 7.51 -3.16
C GLY A 88 -19.84 8.49 -2.15
N ARG A 89 -20.54 8.68 -1.03
CA ARG A 89 -20.02 9.44 0.11
C ARG A 89 -18.77 8.79 0.71
N TYR A 90 -18.69 7.47 0.62
CA TYR A 90 -17.56 6.65 1.02
C TYR A 90 -16.93 5.97 -0.18
N VAL A 91 -15.62 5.81 -0.12
CA VAL A 91 -14.87 5.03 -1.11
C VAL A 91 -14.21 3.85 -0.39
N ALA A 92 -14.54 2.66 -0.83
CA ALA A 92 -13.90 1.42 -0.38
C ALA A 92 -12.84 1.00 -1.40
N MET A 93 -11.68 0.57 -0.94
CA MET A 93 -10.58 0.19 -1.80
C MET A 93 -10.53 -1.34 -1.97
N CYS A 94 -10.30 -1.79 -3.21
CA CYS A 94 -10.04 -3.19 -3.50
C CYS A 94 -9.26 -3.30 -4.81
N ASP A 95 -8.01 -3.67 -4.75
CA ASP A 95 -7.21 -3.86 -5.97
C ASP A 95 -7.64 -5.15 -6.69
N GLY A 96 -7.43 -5.22 -8.01
CA GLY A 96 -7.94 -6.31 -8.85
C GLY A 96 -7.26 -7.66 -8.62
N ASP A 97 -6.20 -7.71 -7.84
CA ASP A 97 -5.49 -8.93 -7.41
C ASP A 97 -5.87 -9.40 -5.99
N ASP A 98 -6.56 -8.55 -5.21
CA ASP A 98 -7.07 -8.85 -3.86
C ASP A 98 -8.54 -9.31 -3.91
N TRP A 99 -9.11 -9.77 -2.79
CA TRP A 99 -10.54 -10.07 -2.73
C TRP A 99 -11.12 -9.91 -1.32
N TRP A 100 -12.39 -9.59 -1.26
CA TRP A 100 -13.14 -9.57 0.00
C TRP A 100 -13.73 -10.95 0.32
N CYS A 101 -13.63 -11.34 1.58
CA CYS A 101 -14.07 -12.65 2.06
C CYS A 101 -15.22 -12.58 3.09
N ASP A 102 -15.58 -11.40 3.58
CA ASP A 102 -16.71 -11.18 4.48
C ASP A 102 -17.82 -10.39 3.77
N PRO A 103 -19.00 -10.95 3.58
CA PRO A 103 -20.12 -10.28 2.91
C PRO A 103 -20.69 -9.09 3.69
N LEU A 104 -20.35 -8.91 4.97
CA LEU A 104 -20.77 -7.79 5.82
C LEU A 104 -19.69 -6.72 5.99
N LYS A 105 -18.58 -6.81 5.25
CA LYS A 105 -17.48 -5.85 5.36
C LYS A 105 -17.95 -4.40 5.22
N LEU A 106 -18.63 -4.07 4.12
CA LEU A 106 -19.07 -2.69 3.86
C LEU A 106 -20.10 -2.22 4.88
N GLN A 107 -21.04 -3.08 5.27
CA GLN A 107 -22.06 -2.73 6.26
C GLN A 107 -21.43 -2.27 7.56
N ARG A 108 -20.54 -3.10 8.13
CA ARG A 108 -19.85 -2.81 9.39
C ARG A 108 -18.97 -1.56 9.35
N GLN A 109 -18.23 -1.38 8.24
CA GLN A 109 -17.34 -0.22 8.13
C GLN A 109 -18.09 1.09 7.94
N VAL A 110 -19.19 1.10 7.18
CA VAL A 110 -20.03 2.28 7.03
C VAL A 110 -20.75 2.62 8.33
N GLU A 111 -21.27 1.64 9.07
CA GLU A 111 -21.84 1.86 10.40
C GLU A 111 -20.85 2.52 11.35
N ALA A 112 -19.59 2.06 11.34
CA ALA A 112 -18.53 2.64 12.15
C ALA A 112 -18.17 4.09 11.73
N LEU A 113 -18.21 4.41 10.43
CA LEU A 113 -17.98 5.76 9.90
C LEU A 113 -19.15 6.70 10.17
N GLU A 114 -20.40 6.20 10.13
CA GLU A 114 -21.59 6.98 10.41
C GLU A 114 -21.76 7.26 11.92
N ALA A 115 -21.32 6.34 12.78
CA ALA A 115 -21.37 6.49 14.23
C ALA A 115 -20.47 7.61 14.77
N ASP A 116 -19.42 7.99 14.02
CA ASP A 116 -18.51 9.05 14.40
C ASP A 116 -18.22 9.96 13.19
N PRO A 117 -18.80 11.17 13.14
CA PRO A 117 -18.56 12.14 12.06
C PRO A 117 -17.07 12.54 11.89
N SER A 118 -16.26 12.45 12.95
CA SER A 118 -14.82 12.72 12.89
C SER A 118 -14.02 11.57 12.27
N CYS A 119 -14.61 10.36 12.19
CA CYS A 119 -13.98 9.20 11.59
C CYS A 119 -13.92 9.33 10.06
N GLY A 120 -12.70 9.41 9.53
CA GLY A 120 -12.45 9.53 8.09
C GLY A 120 -11.98 8.26 7.44
N ILE A 121 -11.39 7.35 8.21
CA ILE A 121 -10.85 6.07 7.74
C ILE A 121 -11.38 4.95 8.66
N CYS A 122 -11.98 3.92 8.08
CA CYS A 122 -12.28 2.69 8.77
C CYS A 122 -11.61 1.52 8.03
N TYR A 123 -10.84 0.69 8.75
CA TYR A 123 -10.18 -0.46 8.16
C TYR A 123 -10.25 -1.70 9.06
N THR A 124 -9.97 -2.85 8.46
CA THR A 124 -10.09 -4.16 9.11
C THR A 124 -8.78 -4.95 9.00
N ARG A 125 -8.74 -6.13 9.60
CA ARG A 125 -7.68 -7.11 9.33
C ARG A 125 -7.81 -7.68 7.92
N VAL A 126 -6.69 -8.18 7.42
CA VAL A 126 -6.59 -9.02 6.22
C VAL A 126 -5.93 -10.34 6.55
N ARG A 127 -6.29 -11.38 5.79
CA ARG A 127 -5.43 -12.55 5.63
C ARG A 127 -4.50 -12.32 4.45
N CYS A 128 -3.29 -12.81 4.52
CA CYS A 128 -2.34 -12.75 3.42
C CYS A 128 -2.24 -14.12 2.74
N TYR A 129 -2.32 -14.13 1.41
CA TYR A 129 -2.25 -15.35 0.61
C TYR A 129 -1.06 -15.29 -0.34
N ALA A 130 -0.05 -16.14 -0.09
CA ALA A 130 1.09 -16.28 -0.98
C ALA A 130 0.68 -17.11 -2.21
N GLN A 131 0.59 -16.44 -3.35
CA GLN A 131 0.04 -17.02 -4.57
C GLN A 131 0.86 -18.21 -5.10
N GLU A 132 2.18 -18.05 -5.17
CA GLU A 132 3.08 -19.07 -5.67
C GLU A 132 3.16 -20.30 -4.75
N GLU A 133 2.97 -20.08 -3.45
CA GLU A 133 2.99 -21.16 -2.45
C GLU A 133 1.61 -21.81 -2.25
N GLY A 134 0.54 -21.19 -2.75
CA GLY A 134 -0.83 -21.68 -2.64
C GLY A 134 -1.36 -21.75 -1.21
N ARG A 135 -0.81 -20.93 -0.28
CA ARG A 135 -1.16 -20.96 1.14
C ARG A 135 -1.33 -19.59 1.78
N TYR A 136 -2.04 -19.55 2.89
CA TYR A 136 -2.10 -18.37 3.74
C TYR A 136 -0.80 -18.21 4.53
N VAL A 137 -0.37 -16.95 4.68
CA VAL A 137 0.80 -16.56 5.48
C VAL A 137 0.33 -16.08 6.84
N GLU A 138 0.79 -16.73 7.89
CA GLU A 138 0.49 -16.32 9.27
C GLU A 138 1.36 -15.12 9.69
N ASN A 139 0.83 -14.30 10.58
CA ASN A 139 1.53 -13.17 11.20
C ASN A 139 2.10 -12.13 10.20
N TYR A 140 1.43 -11.94 9.07
CA TYR A 140 1.80 -10.87 8.15
C TYR A 140 1.47 -9.50 8.79
N PRO A 141 2.39 -8.49 8.74
CA PRO A 141 2.28 -7.26 9.54
C PRO A 141 1.27 -6.23 9.02
N MET A 142 0.21 -6.66 8.32
CA MET A 142 -0.85 -5.79 7.81
C MET A 142 -2.13 -5.94 8.64
N GLY A 143 -2.87 -4.83 8.85
CA GLY A 143 -4.06 -4.81 9.69
C GLY A 143 -3.75 -4.87 11.19
N ALA A 144 -2.67 -4.22 11.63
CA ALA A 144 -2.18 -4.31 13.01
C ALA A 144 -2.76 -3.25 13.98
N GLY A 145 -3.85 -2.56 13.61
CA GLY A 145 -4.62 -1.70 14.51
C GLY A 145 -4.06 -0.30 14.76
N ALA A 146 -3.15 0.22 13.93
CA ALA A 146 -2.68 1.60 14.04
C ALA A 146 -3.81 2.60 13.75
N THR A 147 -4.01 3.55 14.67
CA THR A 147 -5.09 4.56 14.60
C THR A 147 -4.59 5.99 14.71
N THR A 148 -3.29 6.18 14.82
CA THR A 148 -2.69 7.51 14.95
C THR A 148 -1.67 7.80 13.84
N PHE A 149 -1.48 9.07 13.53
CA PHE A 149 -0.43 9.51 12.59
C PHE A 149 0.95 8.98 12.97
N GLY A 150 1.30 9.03 14.27
CA GLY A 150 2.62 8.61 14.74
C GLY A 150 2.88 7.11 14.56
N GLU A 151 1.87 6.28 14.75
CA GLU A 151 1.93 4.83 14.51
C GLU A 151 2.07 4.52 13.02
N LEU A 152 1.21 5.13 12.18
CA LEU A 152 1.24 4.98 10.73
C LEU A 152 2.54 5.48 10.12
N LEU A 153 3.09 6.59 10.63
CA LEU A 153 4.36 7.14 10.17
C LEU A 153 5.51 6.11 10.31
N LEU A 154 5.48 5.32 11.35
CA LEU A 154 6.51 4.30 11.59
C LEU A 154 6.22 2.99 10.86
N ASN A 155 4.94 2.59 10.79
CA ASN A 155 4.53 1.35 10.15
C ASN A 155 3.25 1.57 9.34
N ASN A 156 3.30 1.33 8.01
CA ASN A 156 2.10 1.27 7.20
C ASN A 156 1.35 -0.03 7.52
N THR A 157 0.28 0.06 8.30
CA THR A 157 -0.51 -1.10 8.72
C THR A 157 -1.93 -1.10 8.16
N ILE A 158 -2.34 -0.08 7.42
CA ILE A 158 -3.65 -0.04 6.77
C ILE A 158 -3.56 -0.75 5.43
N PRO A 159 -4.15 -1.95 5.28
CA PRO A 159 -4.20 -2.64 4.00
C PRO A 159 -5.16 -1.90 3.06
N ASN A 160 -4.72 -1.60 1.85
CA ASN A 160 -5.55 -0.89 0.87
C ASN A 160 -6.89 -1.61 0.66
N CYS A 161 -6.87 -2.90 0.37
CA CYS A 161 -8.09 -3.69 0.11
C CYS A 161 -9.06 -3.83 1.29
N ALA A 162 -8.65 -3.41 2.49
CA ALA A 162 -9.49 -3.46 3.70
C ALA A 162 -9.97 -2.09 4.17
N ALA A 163 -9.61 -1.00 3.49
CA ALA A 163 -9.95 0.36 3.89
C ALA A 163 -11.26 0.87 3.25
N VAL A 164 -12.01 1.65 4.02
CA VAL A 164 -13.12 2.50 3.57
C VAL A 164 -12.89 3.90 4.11
N VAL A 165 -12.99 4.90 3.25
CA VAL A 165 -12.67 6.29 3.58
C VAL A 165 -13.77 7.25 3.15
N ARG A 166 -13.85 8.44 3.76
CA ARG A 166 -14.70 9.52 3.28
C ARG A 166 -14.14 10.09 1.97
N ARG A 167 -14.98 10.22 0.95
CA ARG A 167 -14.58 10.67 -0.39
C ARG A 167 -14.00 12.09 -0.39
N ASP A 168 -14.48 12.98 0.47
CA ASP A 168 -13.98 14.35 0.58
C ASP A 168 -12.52 14.42 1.03
N LEU A 169 -12.05 13.49 1.86
CA LEU A 169 -10.64 13.38 2.23
C LEU A 169 -9.77 12.97 1.02
N LEU A 170 -10.26 12.09 0.16
CA LEU A 170 -9.55 11.73 -1.09
C LEU A 170 -9.47 12.93 -2.04
N ALA A 171 -10.57 13.66 -2.20
CA ALA A 171 -10.59 14.87 -3.00
C ALA A 171 -9.59 15.92 -2.46
N GLY A 172 -9.56 16.11 -1.13
CA GLY A 172 -8.61 17.00 -0.47
C GLY A 172 -7.15 16.57 -0.64
N TYR A 173 -6.86 15.27 -0.60
CA TYR A 173 -5.51 14.73 -0.84
C TYR A 173 -5.00 15.07 -2.23
N TYR A 174 -5.81 14.84 -3.27
CA TYR A 174 -5.40 15.15 -4.65
C TYR A 174 -5.39 16.64 -4.97
N ALA A 175 -6.15 17.45 -4.24
CA ALA A 175 -6.20 18.90 -4.41
C ALA A 175 -5.13 19.65 -3.60
N ASP A 176 -4.36 18.96 -2.73
CA ASP A 176 -3.37 19.63 -1.86
C ASP A 176 -2.22 20.23 -2.70
N PRO A 177 -2.08 21.58 -2.73
CA PRO A 177 -1.11 22.27 -3.59
C PRO A 177 0.34 22.12 -3.14
N GLU A 178 0.57 21.77 -1.89
CA GLU A 178 1.92 21.57 -1.35
C GLU A 178 2.36 20.11 -1.51
N LEU A 179 1.42 19.18 -1.37
CA LEU A 179 1.70 17.76 -1.52
C LEU A 179 1.94 17.39 -2.99
N ARG A 180 1.04 17.80 -3.88
CA ARG A 180 1.06 17.45 -5.30
C ARG A 180 1.37 15.96 -5.51
N PRO A 181 0.51 15.07 -5.03
CA PRO A 181 0.87 13.66 -4.88
C PRO A 181 1.36 13.02 -6.16
N LEU A 182 0.76 13.33 -7.32
CA LEU A 182 1.15 12.74 -8.61
C LEU A 182 2.51 13.22 -9.15
N GLU A 183 2.99 14.37 -8.70
CA GLU A 183 4.30 14.91 -9.09
C GLU A 183 5.44 14.31 -8.24
N ARG A 184 5.12 13.59 -7.15
CA ARG A 184 6.13 12.95 -6.30
C ARG A 184 6.61 11.63 -6.90
N PRO A 185 7.90 11.32 -6.83
CA PRO A 185 8.46 10.06 -7.32
C PRO A 185 8.23 8.91 -6.31
N TRP A 186 7.01 8.83 -5.76
CA TRP A 186 6.67 7.81 -4.79
C TRP A 186 6.15 6.55 -5.48
N PRO A 187 6.57 5.35 -5.07
CA PRO A 187 6.26 4.11 -5.78
C PRO A 187 4.89 3.51 -5.42
N LEU A 188 4.13 4.15 -4.53
CA LEU A 188 2.83 3.68 -4.03
C LEU A 188 1.91 4.87 -3.80
N GLU A 189 0.60 4.62 -3.78
CA GLU A 189 -0.41 5.67 -3.66
C GLU A 189 -1.10 5.65 -2.30
N ASP A 190 -1.32 4.49 -1.71
CA ASP A 190 -2.09 4.27 -0.48
C ASP A 190 -1.43 4.88 0.76
N TYR A 191 -0.17 4.59 1.00
CA TYR A 191 0.51 5.02 2.21
C TYR A 191 0.62 6.55 2.37
N PRO A 192 0.98 7.33 1.34
CA PRO A 192 0.90 8.79 1.40
C PRO A 192 -0.51 9.30 1.70
N MET A 193 -1.56 8.67 1.17
CA MET A 193 -2.95 9.03 1.48
C MET A 193 -3.26 8.86 2.95
N TRP A 194 -2.90 7.70 3.54
CA TRP A 194 -3.10 7.46 4.96
C TRP A 194 -2.38 8.48 5.84
N LEU A 195 -1.13 8.79 5.52
CA LEU A 195 -0.33 9.78 6.25
C LEU A 195 -0.88 11.20 6.10
N TRP A 196 -1.48 11.53 4.96
CA TRP A 196 -2.12 12.83 4.76
C TRP A 196 -3.45 12.94 5.51
N MET A 197 -4.23 11.88 5.55
CA MET A 197 -5.54 11.84 6.21
C MET A 197 -5.43 11.77 7.74
N ALA A 198 -4.46 11.02 8.27
CA ALA A 198 -4.34 10.73 9.70
C ALA A 198 -4.32 11.97 10.64
N PRO A 199 -3.74 13.13 10.28
CA PRO A 199 -3.84 14.33 11.10
C PRO A 199 -5.16 15.12 10.90
N ARG A 200 -6.05 14.70 10.01
CA ARG A 200 -7.28 15.40 9.61
C ARG A 200 -8.56 14.70 10.05
N CYS A 201 -8.47 13.45 10.47
CA CYS A 201 -9.62 12.65 10.89
C CYS A 201 -9.22 11.62 11.95
N THR A 202 -10.20 11.04 12.62
CA THR A 202 -9.99 9.84 13.43
C THR A 202 -9.96 8.60 12.54
N ILE A 203 -9.24 7.58 12.97
CA ILE A 203 -9.11 6.30 12.28
C ILE A 203 -9.73 5.21 13.16
N ARG A 204 -10.65 4.43 12.59
CA ARG A 204 -11.26 3.30 13.27
C ARG A 204 -10.69 1.99 12.73
N PHE A 205 -10.19 1.17 13.62
CA PHE A 205 -9.84 -0.21 13.34
C PHE A 205 -10.95 -1.14 13.85
N LEU A 206 -11.42 -2.03 12.99
CA LEU A 206 -12.34 -3.12 13.36
C LEU A 206 -11.55 -4.44 13.37
N ASP A 207 -11.51 -5.08 14.51
CA ASP A 207 -10.76 -6.32 14.71
C ASP A 207 -11.51 -7.55 14.14
N CYS A 208 -11.70 -7.55 12.83
CA CYS A 208 -12.29 -8.66 12.07
C CYS A 208 -11.59 -8.79 10.71
N GLU A 209 -11.48 -10.02 10.21
CA GLU A 209 -10.91 -10.31 8.90
C GLU A 209 -11.99 -10.19 7.82
N THR A 210 -11.82 -9.27 6.88
CA THR A 210 -12.82 -9.03 5.84
C THR A 210 -12.29 -9.11 4.42
N ALA A 211 -10.99 -9.12 4.26
CA ALA A 211 -10.33 -9.16 2.96
C ALA A 211 -9.12 -10.09 2.98
N VAL A 212 -8.68 -10.46 1.79
CA VAL A 212 -7.45 -11.21 1.59
C VAL A 212 -6.53 -10.42 0.68
N PHE A 213 -5.36 -10.10 1.19
CA PHE A 213 -4.26 -9.49 0.46
C PHE A 213 -3.45 -10.57 -0.24
N ARG A 214 -3.30 -10.47 -1.56
CA ARG A 214 -2.52 -11.40 -2.35
C ARG A 214 -1.07 -10.96 -2.43
N VAL A 215 -0.17 -11.84 -2.01
CA VAL A 215 1.27 -11.65 -2.15
C VAL A 215 1.70 -12.30 -3.45
N LEU A 216 2.13 -11.48 -4.41
CA LEU A 216 2.69 -11.89 -5.70
C LEU A 216 4.19 -11.67 -5.70
N SER A 217 4.95 -12.57 -6.29
CA SER A 217 6.42 -12.50 -6.37
C SER A 217 6.93 -11.31 -7.20
N ASP A 218 6.10 -10.77 -8.09
CA ASP A 218 6.43 -9.65 -8.98
C ASP A 218 5.50 -8.44 -8.77
N SER A 219 5.01 -8.24 -7.56
CA SER A 219 4.23 -7.04 -7.20
C SER A 219 5.14 -5.82 -6.96
N GLY A 220 4.55 -4.62 -6.93
CA GLY A 220 5.27 -3.38 -6.66
C GLY A 220 6.12 -3.41 -5.38
N SER A 221 5.67 -4.13 -4.34
CA SER A 221 6.38 -4.28 -3.06
C SER A 221 7.36 -5.49 -3.03
N HIS A 222 7.21 -6.46 -3.94
CA HIS A 222 8.00 -7.69 -3.99
C HIS A 222 8.86 -7.75 -5.26
N GLN A 223 9.72 -6.75 -5.45
CA GLN A 223 10.64 -6.67 -6.58
C GLN A 223 11.70 -7.80 -6.51
N SER A 224 11.91 -8.52 -7.61
CA SER A 224 12.91 -9.58 -7.71
C SER A 224 14.36 -9.05 -7.62
N SER A 225 14.62 -7.86 -8.14
CA SER A 225 15.94 -7.22 -8.11
C SER A 225 16.20 -6.53 -6.77
N LEU A 226 17.36 -6.83 -6.15
CA LEU A 226 17.83 -6.15 -4.93
C LEU A 226 17.89 -4.62 -5.12
N GLU A 227 18.37 -4.14 -6.26
CA GLU A 227 18.50 -2.72 -6.57
C GLU A 227 17.14 -2.04 -6.59
N ARG A 228 16.15 -2.62 -7.28
CA ARG A 228 14.77 -2.11 -7.31
C ARG A 228 14.14 -2.11 -5.93
N ARG A 229 14.37 -3.16 -5.13
CA ARG A 229 13.90 -3.22 -3.73
C ARG A 229 14.50 -2.09 -2.89
N ILE A 230 15.81 -1.82 -3.03
CA ILE A 230 16.46 -0.71 -2.32
C ILE A 230 15.84 0.63 -2.72
N VAL A 231 15.64 0.87 -4.03
CA VAL A 231 15.02 2.10 -4.53
C VAL A 231 13.59 2.26 -3.98
N TYR A 232 12.80 1.20 -4.02
CA TYR A 232 11.43 1.19 -3.50
C TYR A 232 11.38 1.55 -2.00
N PHE A 233 12.18 0.86 -1.18
CA PHE A 233 12.16 1.12 0.26
C PHE A 233 12.82 2.45 0.64
N ASP A 234 13.83 2.90 -0.11
CA ASP A 234 14.36 4.25 0.06
C ASP A 234 13.28 5.32 -0.15
N ALA A 235 12.45 5.15 -1.18
CA ALA A 235 11.33 6.07 -1.44
C ALA A 235 10.27 6.03 -0.32
N ILE A 236 9.97 4.86 0.27
CA ILE A 236 9.09 4.75 1.45
C ILE A 236 9.66 5.55 2.64
N PHE A 237 10.96 5.47 2.89
CA PHE A 237 11.57 6.25 3.95
C PHE A 237 11.60 7.75 3.63
N ASP A 238 11.72 8.14 2.35
CA ASP A 238 11.59 9.54 1.94
C ASP A 238 10.16 10.07 2.16
N ILE A 239 9.12 9.26 1.91
CA ILE A 239 7.73 9.55 2.29
C ILE A 239 7.64 9.82 3.80
N LYS A 240 8.13 8.90 4.63
CA LYS A 240 8.12 9.06 6.09
C LYS A 240 8.81 10.36 6.53
N CYS A 241 9.98 10.67 5.99
CA CYS A 241 10.71 11.89 6.31
C CYS A 241 9.93 13.14 5.91
N TRP A 242 9.29 13.14 4.74
CA TRP A 242 8.51 14.28 4.26
C TRP A 242 7.30 14.53 5.17
N PHE A 243 6.55 13.49 5.51
CA PHE A 243 5.38 13.60 6.38
C PHE A 243 5.75 13.93 7.84
N ASP A 244 6.86 13.40 8.37
CA ASP A 244 7.37 13.77 9.70
C ASP A 244 7.74 15.25 9.77
N ALA A 245 8.44 15.76 8.76
CA ALA A 245 8.78 17.19 8.70
C ALA A 245 7.53 18.07 8.62
N ARG A 246 6.50 17.64 7.85
CA ARG A 246 5.30 18.45 7.59
C ARG A 246 4.29 18.41 8.72
N TYR A 247 4.03 17.25 9.32
CA TYR A 247 2.97 17.07 10.32
C TYR A 247 3.49 16.56 11.67
N GLY A 248 4.66 15.94 11.73
CA GLY A 248 5.28 15.43 12.94
C GLY A 248 6.25 16.41 13.63
N GLY A 249 6.53 17.56 12.99
CA GLY A 249 7.52 18.53 13.49
C GLY A 249 8.95 18.00 13.49
N GLY A 250 9.25 16.99 12.64
CA GLY A 250 10.57 16.38 12.53
C GLY A 250 10.99 15.52 13.72
N ARG A 251 10.05 15.21 14.64
CA ARG A 251 10.35 14.51 15.91
C ARG A 251 10.83 13.07 15.70
N GLN A 252 10.42 12.43 14.63
CA GLN A 252 10.78 11.04 14.33
C GLN A 252 11.98 10.91 13.38
N ARG A 253 12.56 12.02 12.91
CA ARG A 253 13.64 12.05 11.92
C ARG A 253 14.76 11.05 12.21
N ARG A 254 15.31 11.08 13.43
CA ARG A 254 16.41 10.17 13.83
C ARG A 254 15.97 8.71 13.84
N ARG A 255 14.74 8.43 14.30
CA ARG A 255 14.19 7.07 14.33
C ARG A 255 13.96 6.54 12.92
N ILE A 256 13.40 7.35 12.03
CA ILE A 256 13.19 7.01 10.62
C ILE A 256 14.53 6.75 9.92
N ALA A 257 15.52 7.63 10.12
CA ALA A 257 16.86 7.45 9.55
C ALA A 257 17.52 6.15 10.02
N ARG A 258 17.39 5.82 11.32
CA ARG A 258 17.86 4.55 11.86
C ARG A 258 17.15 3.35 11.23
N MET A 259 15.81 3.37 11.16
CA MET A 259 15.02 2.29 10.54
C MET A 259 15.41 2.09 9.07
N ARG A 260 15.60 3.19 8.32
CA ARG A 260 16.09 3.18 6.92
C ARG A 260 17.43 2.46 6.83
N MET A 261 18.39 2.89 7.61
CA MET A 261 19.74 2.31 7.60
C MET A 261 19.70 0.81 7.93
N GLU A 262 19.03 0.42 9.01
CA GLU A 262 18.94 -0.97 9.46
C GLU A 262 18.24 -1.85 8.39
N TYR A 263 17.13 -1.36 7.81
CA TYR A 263 16.39 -2.10 6.80
C TYR A 263 17.19 -2.29 5.50
N ILE A 264 17.78 -1.22 4.97
CA ILE A 264 18.54 -1.27 3.72
C ILE A 264 19.80 -2.11 3.88
N LEU A 265 20.52 -1.98 5.00
CA LEU A 265 21.69 -2.84 5.27
C LEU A 265 21.30 -4.31 5.42
N THR A 266 20.12 -4.60 5.95
CA THR A 266 19.60 -5.98 6.01
C THR A 266 19.32 -6.52 4.61
N LEU A 267 18.72 -5.74 3.72
CA LEU A 267 18.52 -6.12 2.32
C LEU A 267 19.86 -6.36 1.59
N MET A 268 20.86 -5.54 1.90
CA MET A 268 22.19 -5.60 1.28
C MET A 268 23.10 -6.64 1.92
N ARG A 269 22.62 -7.42 2.89
CA ARG A 269 23.44 -8.35 3.68
C ARG A 269 24.35 -9.25 2.83
N ASP A 270 23.83 -9.68 1.68
CA ASP A 270 24.52 -10.61 0.78
C ASP A 270 25.18 -9.91 -0.43
N ALA A 271 25.13 -8.57 -0.50
CA ALA A 271 25.69 -7.76 -1.58
C ALA A 271 27.19 -7.42 -1.41
N GLY A 272 27.85 -8.00 -0.39
CA GLY A 272 29.25 -7.77 -0.07
C GLY A 272 29.52 -6.58 0.87
N GLY A 273 30.58 -6.73 1.69
CA GLY A 273 30.88 -5.79 2.78
C GLY A 273 31.23 -4.38 2.32
N GLY A 274 31.91 -4.24 1.18
CA GLY A 274 32.24 -2.91 0.62
C GLY A 274 31.01 -2.12 0.17
N ALA A 275 30.01 -2.78 -0.39
CA ALA A 275 28.74 -2.14 -0.77
C ALA A 275 27.97 -1.66 0.48
N CYS A 276 27.87 -2.51 1.50
CA CYS A 276 27.25 -2.17 2.78
C CYS A 276 27.95 -0.99 3.45
N LEU A 277 29.27 -0.93 3.45
CA LEU A 277 30.05 0.17 4.04
C LEU A 277 29.82 1.49 3.31
N ARG A 278 29.83 1.49 1.96
CA ARG A 278 29.51 2.69 1.16
C ARG A 278 28.11 3.19 1.43
N ARG A 279 27.13 2.28 1.58
CA ARG A 279 25.76 2.64 1.93
C ARG A 279 25.69 3.25 3.32
N TRP A 280 26.28 2.63 4.31
CA TRP A 280 26.31 3.13 5.69
C TRP A 280 26.91 4.55 5.75
N TRP A 281 28.06 4.82 5.10
CA TRP A 281 28.63 6.16 5.03
C TRP A 281 27.71 7.17 4.35
N ARG A 282 26.97 6.79 3.34
CA ARG A 282 25.98 7.65 2.70
C ARG A 282 24.91 8.06 3.69
N ASP A 283 24.37 7.13 4.45
CA ASP A 283 23.31 7.39 5.42
C ASP A 283 23.81 8.22 6.60
N VAL A 284 25.02 7.96 7.10
CA VAL A 284 25.69 8.76 8.13
C VAL A 284 25.94 10.21 7.67
N ARG A 285 26.31 10.44 6.41
CA ARG A 285 26.46 11.82 5.89
C ARG A 285 25.13 12.58 5.85
N ARG A 286 24.03 11.89 5.63
CA ARG A 286 22.68 12.50 5.66
C ARG A 286 22.19 12.78 7.08
N GLU A 287 22.55 11.91 8.00
CA GLU A 287 22.14 12.00 9.41
C GLU A 287 23.32 11.58 10.32
N PRO A 288 24.19 12.53 10.72
CA PRO A 288 25.40 12.23 11.50
C PRO A 288 25.17 11.52 12.84
N SER A 289 23.96 11.66 13.43
CA SER A 289 23.63 10.96 14.68
C SER A 289 23.65 9.44 14.55
N LEU A 290 23.61 8.89 13.30
CA LEU A 290 23.72 7.47 13.02
C LEU A 290 25.11 6.89 13.33
N LEU A 291 26.17 7.71 13.46
CA LEU A 291 27.47 7.28 13.94
C LEU A 291 27.39 6.61 15.33
N PHE A 292 26.51 7.10 16.18
CA PHE A 292 26.35 6.60 17.55
C PHE A 292 25.39 5.40 17.65
N VAL A 293 24.74 5.00 16.55
CA VAL A 293 23.82 3.85 16.48
C VAL A 293 24.58 2.57 16.11
N TRP A 294 25.76 2.36 16.72
CA TRP A 294 26.63 1.18 16.45
C TRP A 294 25.98 -0.17 16.79
N ARG A 295 25.04 -0.21 17.73
CA ARG A 295 24.45 -1.49 18.22
C ARG A 295 23.63 -2.28 17.18
N GLY A 296 23.04 -1.60 16.16
CA GLY A 296 22.28 -2.25 15.07
C GLY A 296 23.06 -2.26 13.75
N GLY A 297 23.27 -1.08 13.15
CA GLY A 297 23.88 -0.93 11.82
C GLY A 297 25.34 -1.38 11.76
N GLY A 298 26.14 -1.08 12.79
CA GLY A 298 27.55 -1.49 12.85
C GLY A 298 27.74 -2.99 12.92
N LYS A 299 26.86 -3.73 13.63
CA LYS A 299 26.89 -5.20 13.63
C LYS A 299 26.56 -5.79 12.26
N LEU A 300 25.63 -5.19 11.51
CA LEU A 300 25.28 -5.62 10.16
C LEU A 300 26.42 -5.37 9.18
N VAL A 301 27.04 -4.19 9.20
CA VAL A 301 28.23 -3.87 8.39
C VAL A 301 29.38 -4.81 8.72
N TRP A 302 29.67 -5.00 10.01
CA TRP A 302 30.73 -5.92 10.47
C TRP A 302 30.49 -7.38 10.06
N SER A 303 29.24 -7.83 10.16
CA SER A 303 28.88 -9.18 9.71
C SER A 303 29.01 -9.38 8.20
N ALA A 304 28.72 -8.34 7.40
CA ALA A 304 28.88 -8.34 5.96
C ALA A 304 30.37 -8.32 5.56
N LEU A 305 31.21 -7.50 6.24
CA LEU A 305 32.65 -7.44 6.04
C LEU A 305 33.31 -8.79 6.37
N ARG A 306 32.94 -9.43 7.48
CA ARG A 306 33.46 -10.78 7.84
C ARG A 306 33.10 -11.85 6.82
N ARG A 307 31.91 -11.79 6.20
CA ARG A 307 31.53 -12.75 5.14
C ARG A 307 32.30 -12.52 3.85
N SER A 308 32.51 -11.27 3.44
CA SER A 308 33.31 -10.94 2.27
C SER A 308 34.78 -11.45 2.43
N ALA A 309 35.38 -11.22 3.61
CA ALA A 309 36.72 -11.71 3.90
C ALA A 309 36.80 -13.24 3.87
N ARG A 310 35.79 -13.97 4.36
CA ARG A 310 35.73 -15.44 4.27
C ARG A 310 35.56 -15.94 2.82
N HIS A 311 34.78 -15.24 1.99
CA HIS A 311 34.58 -15.60 0.58
C HIS A 311 35.89 -15.41 -0.25
N GLU A 312 36.62 -14.32 -0.01
CA GLU A 312 37.90 -14.06 -0.64
C GLU A 312 38.98 -15.10 -0.20
N PHE A 313 38.98 -15.47 1.08
CA PHE A 313 39.90 -16.49 1.61
C PHE A 313 39.60 -17.89 1.04
N LEU A 314 38.35 -18.25 0.81
CA LEU A 314 37.98 -19.57 0.24
C LEU A 314 38.18 -19.64 -1.27
N ASN A 315 38.10 -18.51 -1.99
CA ASN A 315 38.31 -18.45 -3.45
C ASN A 315 39.76 -18.10 -3.86
N GLY A 316 40.58 -17.58 -2.95
CA GLY A 316 41.98 -17.27 -3.18
C GLY A 316 42.96 -18.45 -3.00
N ASN A 317 42.45 -19.61 -2.57
CA ASN A 317 43.19 -20.85 -2.41
C ASN A 317 42.87 -21.92 -3.49
N ARG A 318 42.45 -21.50 -4.67
CA ARG A 318 42.34 -22.38 -5.86
C ARG A 318 43.25 -21.88 -6.97
#